data_261db77e06954ad5c1ba997f3f529b32
#
_entry.id   261db77e06954ad5c1ba997f3f529b32
#
_cell.length_a   1.000
_cell.length_b   1.000
_cell.length_c   1.000
_cell.angle_alpha   90.00
_cell.angle_beta   90.00
_cell.angle_gamma   90.00
#
_symmetry.space_group_name_H-M   'P 1'
#
loop_
_entity.id
_entity.type
_entity.pdbx_description
1 polymer ?
#
loop_
_entity_poly.entity_id
_entity_poly.type
_entity_poly.pdbx_seq_one_letter_code
_entity_poly.pdbx_strand_id
1 'polypeptide(L)'
;MIQRLLPEAMVNTYDVHHFNMKSLEACLKWCDVVAIGPGIGTGVIQKNMIEKVLEYNLPTVIDADGINNISEDERLKKKLHKNVVITPHLGEMSRFLNTPVEEIASNLIKYGREVNYKYNINCILKDARTVITTEQETFINLSGNSGMATAGSGDVLTGIVAALIGIGVEFNNATVLAPYIHGLAGDKAMEYVSKTSMMATDIIEGIKILFKGMR
;
A
#
# COMPACT_ATOMS: atom_id res chain seq x y z
N MET A 1 14.83 -18.40 -0.50
CA MET A 1 13.98 -18.49 0.72
C MET A 1 12.51 -18.21 0.40
N ILE A 2 12.18 -17.12 -0.30
CA ILE A 2 10.79 -16.73 -0.67
C ILE A 2 10.06 -17.86 -1.43
N GLN A 3 10.67 -18.47 -2.44
CA GLN A 3 10.07 -19.56 -3.21
C GLN A 3 9.72 -20.84 -2.40
N ARG A 4 10.31 -20.99 -1.20
CA ARG A 4 9.94 -22.12 -0.31
C ARG A 4 8.66 -21.81 0.48
N LEU A 5 8.39 -20.52 0.72
CA LEU A 5 7.21 -20.07 1.47
C LEU A 5 6.02 -19.81 0.55
N LEU A 6 6.29 -19.41 -0.69
CA LEU A 6 5.32 -19.07 -1.73
C LEU A 6 5.76 -19.70 -3.05
N PRO A 7 5.55 -21.00 -3.24
CA PRO A 7 6.00 -21.72 -4.45
C PRO A 7 5.31 -21.23 -5.73
N GLU A 8 4.13 -20.62 -5.60
CA GLU A 8 3.37 -20.04 -6.72
C GLU A 8 3.94 -18.69 -7.19
N ALA A 9 4.79 -18.04 -6.39
CA ALA A 9 5.35 -16.73 -6.74
C ALA A 9 6.54 -16.89 -7.70
N MET A 10 6.48 -16.19 -8.83
CA MET A 10 7.64 -15.99 -9.67
C MET A 10 8.57 -14.95 -9.03
N VAL A 11 9.84 -15.30 -8.86
CA VAL A 11 10.84 -14.43 -8.22
C VAL A 11 11.88 -14.00 -9.24
N ASN A 12 12.03 -12.69 -9.43
CA ASN A 12 13.13 -12.10 -10.17
C ASN A 12 13.98 -11.29 -9.18
N THR A 13 15.26 -11.61 -9.07
CA THR A 13 16.18 -10.92 -8.16
C THR A 13 16.99 -9.87 -8.91
N TYR A 14 17.29 -8.78 -8.24
CA TYR A 14 18.22 -7.78 -8.76
C TYR A 14 19.30 -7.44 -7.72
N ASP A 15 20.47 -7.06 -8.23
CA ASP A 15 21.55 -6.50 -7.43
C ASP A 15 21.48 -4.97 -7.55
N VAL A 16 21.46 -4.28 -6.41
CA VAL A 16 21.43 -2.80 -6.38
C VAL A 16 22.64 -2.17 -7.08
N HIS A 17 23.79 -2.84 -7.13
CA HIS A 17 24.99 -2.35 -7.82
C HIS A 17 24.96 -2.63 -9.34
N HIS A 18 24.15 -3.56 -9.78
CA HIS A 18 24.05 -4.00 -11.18
C HIS A 18 22.58 -4.01 -11.66
N PHE A 19 21.78 -3.06 -11.18
CA PHE A 19 20.37 -2.98 -11.53
C PHE A 19 20.17 -2.78 -13.05
N ASN A 20 19.38 -3.66 -13.64
CA ASN A 20 19.06 -3.60 -15.07
C ASN A 20 17.61 -3.12 -15.28
N MET A 21 17.46 -1.88 -15.70
CA MET A 21 16.15 -1.27 -15.98
C MET A 21 15.32 -2.05 -17.01
N LYS A 22 15.96 -2.71 -18.01
CA LYS A 22 15.26 -3.52 -19.01
C LYS A 22 14.53 -4.72 -18.40
N SER A 23 15.04 -5.27 -17.30
CA SER A 23 14.35 -6.36 -16.57
C SER A 23 13.07 -5.86 -15.90
N LEU A 24 13.09 -4.67 -15.30
CA LEU A 24 11.89 -4.04 -14.76
C LEU A 24 10.88 -3.73 -15.88
N GLU A 25 11.33 -3.13 -16.98
CA GLU A 25 10.46 -2.83 -18.13
C GLU A 25 9.82 -4.10 -18.71
N ALA A 26 10.54 -5.23 -18.74
CA ALA A 26 9.98 -6.49 -19.17
C ALA A 26 8.82 -6.94 -18.26
N CYS A 27 8.94 -6.78 -16.95
CA CYS A 27 7.85 -7.07 -16.01
C CYS A 27 6.67 -6.11 -16.18
N LEU A 28 6.93 -4.80 -16.32
CA LEU A 28 5.89 -3.79 -16.48
C LEU A 28 5.04 -3.95 -17.74
N LYS A 29 5.56 -4.61 -18.78
CA LYS A 29 4.85 -4.83 -20.04
C LYS A 29 3.75 -5.89 -19.97
N TRP A 30 3.77 -6.77 -18.98
CA TRP A 30 2.79 -7.86 -18.86
C TRP A 30 2.00 -7.87 -17.55
N CYS A 31 2.37 -7.05 -16.57
CA CYS A 31 1.62 -6.97 -15.33
C CYS A 31 0.40 -6.05 -15.45
N ASP A 32 -0.66 -6.35 -14.70
CA ASP A 32 -1.90 -5.58 -14.67
C ASP A 32 -1.90 -4.54 -13.54
N VAL A 33 -1.09 -4.76 -12.50
CA VAL A 33 -0.96 -3.90 -11.32
C VAL A 33 0.46 -3.97 -10.75
N VAL A 34 0.92 -2.86 -10.20
CA VAL A 34 2.22 -2.78 -9.53
C VAL A 34 2.01 -2.47 -8.05
N ALA A 35 2.68 -3.20 -7.16
CA ALA A 35 2.89 -2.82 -5.77
C ALA A 35 4.38 -2.56 -5.57
N ILE A 36 4.75 -1.37 -5.07
CA ILE A 36 6.15 -0.98 -4.91
C ILE A 36 6.35 -0.24 -3.60
N GLY A 37 7.47 -0.54 -2.95
CA GLY A 37 7.89 0.21 -1.77
C GLY A 37 8.33 -0.64 -0.60
N PRO A 38 7.57 -1.64 -0.13
CA PRO A 38 7.99 -2.45 1.01
C PRO A 38 9.39 -3.04 0.80
N GLY A 39 10.33 -2.65 1.67
CA GLY A 39 11.68 -3.18 1.70
C GLY A 39 12.59 -2.88 0.51
N ILE A 40 12.23 -1.95 -0.39
CA ILE A 40 13.10 -1.60 -1.53
C ILE A 40 14.29 -0.73 -1.15
N GLY A 41 14.25 -0.09 0.04
CA GLY A 41 15.22 0.92 0.46
C GLY A 41 15.02 2.29 -0.21
N THR A 42 15.93 3.22 0.09
CA THR A 42 15.91 4.58 -0.48
C THR A 42 17.19 4.85 -1.26
N GLY A 43 17.11 5.67 -2.33
CA GLY A 43 18.27 6.06 -3.11
C GLY A 43 17.97 6.29 -4.58
N VAL A 44 19.02 6.58 -5.34
CA VAL A 44 18.90 6.96 -6.76
C VAL A 44 18.30 5.84 -7.61
N ILE A 45 18.72 4.60 -7.38
CA ILE A 45 18.20 3.44 -8.13
C ILE A 45 16.72 3.24 -7.85
N GLN A 46 16.31 3.28 -6.60
CA GLN A 46 14.92 3.16 -6.17
C GLN A 46 14.05 4.28 -6.75
N LYS A 47 14.54 5.51 -6.72
CA LYS A 47 13.87 6.65 -7.36
C LYS A 47 13.69 6.43 -8.86
N ASN A 48 14.70 5.93 -9.56
CA ASN A 48 14.62 5.62 -10.98
C ASN A 48 13.64 4.45 -11.26
N MET A 49 13.60 3.44 -10.38
CA MET A 49 12.60 2.35 -10.49
C MET A 49 11.18 2.89 -10.35
N ILE A 50 10.92 3.71 -9.35
CA ILE A 50 9.61 4.33 -9.11
C ILE A 50 9.23 5.24 -10.29
N GLU A 51 10.18 6.06 -10.77
CA GLU A 51 9.97 6.90 -11.95
C GLU A 51 9.52 6.07 -13.15
N LYS A 52 10.22 4.96 -13.42
CA LYS A 52 9.89 4.06 -14.51
C LYS A 52 8.51 3.42 -14.33
N VAL A 53 8.14 2.98 -13.14
CA VAL A 53 6.80 2.45 -12.84
C VAL A 53 5.72 3.49 -13.15
N LEU A 54 5.89 4.73 -12.71
CA LEU A 54 4.93 5.81 -12.94
C LEU A 54 4.76 6.15 -14.43
N GLU A 55 5.82 6.01 -15.24
CA GLU A 55 5.76 6.23 -16.69
C GLU A 55 4.85 5.24 -17.45
N TYR A 56 4.63 4.05 -16.89
CA TYR A 56 3.75 3.04 -17.49
C TYR A 56 2.26 3.28 -17.25
N ASN A 57 1.92 4.22 -16.36
CA ASN A 57 0.54 4.59 -16.03
C ASN A 57 -0.36 3.40 -15.63
N LEU A 58 0.23 2.33 -15.12
CA LEU A 58 -0.47 1.16 -14.59
C LEU A 58 -1.11 1.49 -13.23
N PRO A 59 -2.17 0.78 -12.83
CA PRO A 59 -2.62 0.78 -11.45
C PRO A 59 -1.45 0.47 -10.51
N THR A 60 -1.14 1.39 -9.59
CA THR A 60 0.06 1.31 -8.76
C THR A 60 -0.26 1.56 -7.30
N VAL A 61 0.15 0.64 -6.44
CA VAL A 61 0.12 0.78 -4.98
C VAL A 61 1.52 1.13 -4.50
N ILE A 62 1.66 2.26 -3.81
CA ILE A 62 2.96 2.74 -3.29
C ILE A 62 2.89 2.80 -1.77
N ASP A 63 3.80 2.09 -1.09
CA ASP A 63 3.87 2.02 0.37
C ASP A 63 5.31 2.21 0.87
N ALA A 64 5.49 2.43 2.15
CA ALA A 64 6.76 2.38 2.86
C ALA A 64 7.89 3.20 2.16
N ASP A 65 9.00 2.54 1.80
CA ASP A 65 10.14 3.20 1.16
C ASP A 65 9.78 3.81 -0.20
N GLY A 66 8.73 3.33 -0.87
CA GLY A 66 8.21 3.95 -2.08
C GLY A 66 7.72 5.36 -1.82
N ILE A 67 6.95 5.56 -0.74
CA ILE A 67 6.47 6.87 -0.29
C ILE A 67 7.65 7.74 0.16
N ASN A 68 8.63 7.17 0.89
CA ASN A 68 9.82 7.89 1.34
C ASN A 68 10.63 8.44 0.14
N ASN A 69 10.88 7.62 -0.88
CA ASN A 69 11.61 8.06 -2.08
C ASN A 69 10.88 9.19 -2.82
N ILE A 70 9.54 9.12 -2.93
CA ILE A 70 8.74 10.16 -3.57
C ILE A 70 8.73 11.44 -2.73
N SER A 71 8.68 11.32 -1.40
CA SER A 71 8.68 12.45 -0.48
C SER A 71 9.91 13.34 -0.64
N GLU A 72 11.05 12.74 -0.95
CA GLU A 72 12.34 13.42 -1.14
C GLU A 72 12.56 13.97 -2.55
N ASP A 73 11.66 13.71 -3.51
CA ASP A 73 11.87 14.08 -4.91
C ASP A 73 10.62 14.68 -5.55
N GLU A 74 10.61 16.01 -5.69
CA GLU A 74 9.49 16.74 -6.30
C GLU A 74 9.25 16.36 -7.78
N ARG A 75 10.24 15.77 -8.48
CA ARG A 75 10.07 15.28 -9.85
C ARG A 75 9.16 14.06 -9.86
N LEU A 76 9.34 13.16 -8.88
CA LEU A 76 8.50 11.98 -8.72
C LEU A 76 7.07 12.36 -8.31
N LYS A 77 6.90 13.33 -7.40
CA LYS A 77 5.58 13.84 -7.03
C LYS A 77 4.81 14.39 -8.25
N LYS A 78 5.50 15.05 -9.19
CA LYS A 78 4.89 15.56 -10.43
C LYS A 78 4.48 14.46 -11.42
N LYS A 79 5.02 13.26 -11.30
CA LYS A 79 4.68 12.10 -12.14
C LYS A 79 3.54 11.25 -11.56
N LEU A 80 3.08 11.56 -10.36
CA LEU A 80 1.91 10.89 -9.79
C LEU A 80 0.68 11.12 -10.67
N HIS A 81 -0.20 10.13 -10.75
CA HIS A 81 -1.35 10.15 -11.63
C HIS A 81 -2.54 9.38 -11.00
N LYS A 82 -3.73 9.53 -11.55
CA LYS A 82 -5.00 9.01 -10.99
C LYS A 82 -5.05 7.50 -10.74
N ASN A 83 -4.16 6.72 -11.36
CA ASN A 83 -4.08 5.28 -11.14
C ASN A 83 -3.08 4.91 -10.02
N VAL A 84 -2.69 5.86 -9.17
CA VAL A 84 -1.82 5.64 -8.02
C VAL A 84 -2.63 5.71 -6.72
N VAL A 85 -2.39 4.76 -5.84
CA VAL A 85 -2.81 4.83 -4.43
C VAL A 85 -1.58 4.73 -3.53
N ILE A 86 -1.49 5.62 -2.55
CA ILE A 86 -0.48 5.55 -1.50
C ILE A 86 -1.11 5.08 -0.19
N THR A 87 -0.32 4.35 0.63
CA THR A 87 -0.80 3.78 1.89
C THR A 87 0.02 4.28 3.10
N PRO A 88 0.17 5.60 3.31
CA PRO A 88 1.04 6.14 4.34
C PRO A 88 0.52 5.91 5.75
N HIS A 89 1.42 5.64 6.71
CA HIS A 89 1.17 5.93 8.12
C HIS A 89 1.47 7.42 8.41
N LEU A 90 1.17 7.91 9.62
CA LEU A 90 1.32 9.34 9.95
C LEU A 90 2.73 9.88 9.69
N GLY A 91 3.79 9.12 10.01
CA GLY A 91 5.17 9.56 9.78
C GLY A 91 5.55 9.64 8.30
N GLU A 92 5.03 8.74 7.45
CA GLU A 92 5.21 8.79 5.99
C GLU A 92 4.45 9.98 5.39
N MET A 93 3.21 10.21 5.85
CA MET A 93 2.41 11.35 5.43
C MET A 93 3.08 12.67 5.82
N SER A 94 3.64 12.74 7.02
CA SER A 94 4.40 13.90 7.50
C SER A 94 5.56 14.25 6.57
N ARG A 95 6.34 13.26 6.16
CA ARG A 95 7.44 13.44 5.18
C ARG A 95 6.91 13.83 3.80
N PHE A 96 5.85 13.17 3.34
CA PHE A 96 5.26 13.40 2.03
C PHE A 96 4.73 14.82 1.85
N LEU A 97 4.04 15.35 2.88
CA LEU A 97 3.47 16.71 2.88
C LEU A 97 4.40 17.78 3.46
N ASN A 98 5.53 17.38 4.09
CA ASN A 98 6.39 18.26 4.88
C ASN A 98 5.59 19.00 5.98
N THR A 99 4.77 18.26 6.72
CA THR A 99 3.86 18.76 7.76
C THR A 99 4.08 17.97 9.05
N PRO A 100 4.08 18.58 10.25
CA PRO A 100 4.26 17.88 11.52
C PRO A 100 3.23 16.75 11.72
N VAL A 101 3.66 15.64 12.34
CA VAL A 101 2.81 14.46 12.59
C VAL A 101 1.58 14.84 13.43
N GLU A 102 1.77 15.67 14.44
CA GLU A 102 0.72 16.13 15.36
C GLU A 102 -0.38 16.91 14.63
N GLU A 103 0.02 17.68 13.63
CA GLU A 103 -0.93 18.46 12.82
C GLU A 103 -1.74 17.52 11.91
N ILE A 104 -1.12 16.54 11.28
CA ILE A 104 -1.79 15.52 10.46
C ILE A 104 -2.75 14.70 11.34
N ALA A 105 -2.30 14.24 12.50
CA ALA A 105 -3.11 13.48 13.45
C ALA A 105 -4.35 14.24 13.94
N SER A 106 -4.26 15.58 14.02
CA SER A 106 -5.38 16.43 14.41
C SER A 106 -6.52 16.46 13.38
N ASN A 107 -6.24 16.18 12.09
CA ASN A 107 -7.26 16.22 11.03
C ASN A 107 -6.91 15.33 9.83
N LEU A 108 -7.02 14.02 10.00
CA LEU A 108 -6.71 13.01 8.99
C LEU A 108 -7.47 13.22 7.67
N ILE A 109 -8.74 13.61 7.76
CA ILE A 109 -9.60 13.84 6.59
C ILE A 109 -9.05 14.99 5.74
N LYS A 110 -8.68 16.11 6.36
CA LYS A 110 -8.11 17.26 5.66
C LYS A 110 -6.86 16.84 4.86
N TYR A 111 -5.94 16.15 5.50
CA TYR A 111 -4.65 15.80 4.88
C TYR A 111 -4.77 14.67 3.85
N GLY A 112 -5.66 13.72 4.04
CA GLY A 112 -5.98 12.73 3.01
C GLY A 112 -6.56 13.39 1.75
N ARG A 113 -7.49 14.33 1.92
CA ARG A 113 -8.08 15.11 0.80
C ARG A 113 -7.08 16.05 0.14
N GLU A 114 -6.17 16.65 0.90
CA GLU A 114 -5.11 17.49 0.35
C GLU A 114 -4.21 16.71 -0.61
N VAL A 115 -3.81 15.49 -0.25
CA VAL A 115 -3.03 14.61 -1.11
C VAL A 115 -3.80 14.27 -2.38
N ASN A 116 -5.06 13.89 -2.27
CA ASN A 116 -5.89 13.57 -3.42
C ASN A 116 -6.03 14.77 -4.35
N TYR A 117 -6.37 15.93 -3.83
CA TYR A 117 -6.56 17.16 -4.61
C TYR A 117 -5.26 17.63 -5.29
N LYS A 118 -4.13 17.62 -4.56
CA LYS A 118 -2.86 18.18 -5.04
C LYS A 118 -2.16 17.28 -6.07
N TYR A 119 -2.27 15.97 -5.89
CA TYR A 119 -1.51 15.01 -6.69
C TYR A 119 -2.38 14.11 -7.59
N ASN A 120 -3.70 14.25 -7.50
CA ASN A 120 -4.66 13.43 -8.24
C ASN A 120 -4.43 11.91 -8.06
N ILE A 121 -4.25 11.48 -6.79
CA ILE A 121 -4.03 10.09 -6.40
C ILE A 121 -4.99 9.69 -5.27
N ASN A 122 -5.23 8.40 -5.11
CA ASN A 122 -5.93 7.90 -3.95
C ASN A 122 -4.99 7.79 -2.74
N CYS A 123 -5.55 7.91 -1.53
CA CYS A 123 -4.77 7.80 -0.30
C CYS A 123 -5.50 6.94 0.74
N ILE A 124 -4.77 6.00 1.33
CA ILE A 124 -5.17 5.20 2.49
C ILE A 124 -4.30 5.63 3.66
N LEU A 125 -4.72 6.66 4.40
CA LEU A 125 -3.97 7.20 5.55
C LEU A 125 -4.19 6.32 6.78
N LYS A 126 -3.16 5.55 7.11
CA LYS A 126 -3.17 4.56 8.21
C LYS A 126 -3.04 5.25 9.57
N ASP A 127 -4.00 5.00 10.44
CA ASP A 127 -3.98 5.34 11.87
C ASP A 127 -4.95 4.40 12.60
N ALA A 128 -5.22 4.64 13.90
CA ALA A 128 -6.22 3.90 14.69
C ALA A 128 -7.59 3.84 13.99
N ARG A 129 -7.92 4.85 13.19
CA ARG A 129 -9.00 4.86 12.21
C ARG A 129 -8.42 5.28 10.86
N THR A 130 -8.32 4.33 9.96
CA THR A 130 -7.80 4.59 8.61
C THR A 130 -8.78 5.47 7.84
N VAL A 131 -8.27 6.57 7.27
CA VAL A 131 -9.03 7.45 6.37
C VAL A 131 -8.66 7.13 4.94
N ILE A 132 -9.65 6.88 4.11
CA ILE A 132 -9.50 6.58 2.70
C ILE A 132 -10.05 7.74 1.89
N THR A 133 -9.27 8.29 0.97
CA THR A 133 -9.71 9.36 0.07
C THR A 133 -9.52 8.94 -1.38
N THR A 134 -10.59 9.08 -2.14
CA THR A 134 -10.62 8.91 -3.59
C THR A 134 -10.98 10.25 -4.25
N GLU A 135 -10.97 10.30 -5.57
CA GLU A 135 -11.36 11.51 -6.31
C GLU A 135 -12.73 12.07 -5.88
N GLN A 136 -13.67 11.19 -5.57
CA GLN A 136 -15.07 11.56 -5.32
C GLN A 136 -15.42 11.61 -3.84
N GLU A 137 -14.87 10.72 -3.02
CA GLU A 137 -15.39 10.44 -1.69
C GLU A 137 -14.28 10.27 -0.64
N THR A 138 -14.69 10.38 0.62
CA THR A 138 -13.83 10.10 1.78
C THR A 138 -14.54 9.12 2.70
N PHE A 139 -13.84 8.07 3.09
CA PHE A 139 -14.34 7.02 3.97
C PHE A 139 -13.48 6.91 5.23
N ILE A 140 -14.08 6.43 6.31
CA ILE A 140 -13.39 6.09 7.55
C ILE A 140 -13.59 4.58 7.77
N ASN A 141 -12.51 3.83 7.84
CA ASN A 141 -12.59 2.41 8.16
C ASN A 141 -12.82 2.20 9.65
N LEU A 142 -13.86 1.43 9.98
CA LEU A 142 -14.23 1.08 11.35
C LEU A 142 -13.91 -0.36 11.72
N SER A 143 -13.52 -1.21 10.76
CA SER A 143 -13.10 -2.59 11.01
C SER A 143 -11.66 -2.67 11.53
N GLY A 144 -11.33 -3.77 12.14
CA GLY A 144 -10.01 -4.02 12.69
C GLY A 144 -9.87 -3.71 14.17
N ASN A 145 -8.74 -4.10 14.72
CA ASN A 145 -8.45 -4.00 16.15
C ASN A 145 -6.99 -3.60 16.41
N SER A 146 -6.68 -3.26 17.65
CA SER A 146 -5.34 -2.80 18.05
C SER A 146 -4.23 -3.85 17.93
N GLY A 147 -4.56 -5.15 17.85
CA GLY A 147 -3.58 -6.22 17.59
C GLY A 147 -2.94 -6.14 16.21
N MET A 148 -3.62 -5.48 15.26
CA MET A 148 -3.11 -5.26 13.90
C MET A 148 -1.95 -4.25 13.83
N ALA A 149 -1.61 -3.56 14.93
CA ALA A 149 -0.45 -2.68 15.03
C ALA A 149 0.84 -3.51 15.18
N THR A 150 1.11 -4.38 14.23
CA THR A 150 2.28 -5.28 14.18
C THR A 150 3.05 -5.05 12.88
N ALA A 151 4.36 -5.39 12.90
CA ALA A 151 5.21 -5.28 11.72
C ALA A 151 4.67 -6.18 10.58
N GLY A 152 4.70 -5.66 9.35
CA GLY A 152 4.19 -6.35 8.17
C GLY A 152 2.69 -6.24 7.93
N SER A 153 1.90 -5.69 8.88
CA SER A 153 0.46 -5.46 8.68
C SER A 153 0.17 -4.52 7.51
N GLY A 154 1.00 -3.47 7.34
CA GLY A 154 0.93 -2.57 6.19
C GLY A 154 1.21 -3.27 4.87
N ASP A 155 2.21 -4.18 4.85
CA ASP A 155 2.55 -4.95 3.65
C ASP A 155 1.39 -5.87 3.22
N VAL A 156 0.67 -6.44 4.21
CA VAL A 156 -0.56 -7.21 3.94
C VAL A 156 -1.63 -6.32 3.32
N LEU A 157 -1.85 -5.10 3.83
CA LEU A 157 -2.79 -4.15 3.24
C LEU A 157 -2.41 -3.81 1.80
N THR A 158 -1.14 -3.51 1.54
CA THR A 158 -0.61 -3.25 0.19
C THR A 158 -0.89 -4.42 -0.75
N GLY A 159 -0.68 -5.65 -0.28
CA GLY A 159 -1.00 -6.87 -1.02
C GLY A 159 -2.49 -7.03 -1.31
N ILE A 160 -3.38 -6.70 -0.36
CA ILE A 160 -4.84 -6.76 -0.56
C ILE A 160 -5.29 -5.75 -1.62
N VAL A 161 -4.79 -4.50 -1.58
CA VAL A 161 -5.10 -3.49 -2.60
C VAL A 161 -4.72 -3.99 -3.98
N ALA A 162 -3.48 -4.45 -4.13
CA ALA A 162 -2.97 -4.96 -5.40
C ALA A 162 -3.77 -6.19 -5.89
N ALA A 163 -4.11 -7.11 -4.99
CA ALA A 163 -4.87 -8.31 -5.32
C ALA A 163 -6.29 -7.97 -5.81
N LEU A 164 -6.99 -7.04 -5.13
CA LEU A 164 -8.33 -6.62 -5.56
C LEU A 164 -8.31 -6.00 -6.96
N ILE A 165 -7.34 -5.13 -7.24
CA ILE A 165 -7.15 -4.54 -8.57
C ILE A 165 -6.84 -5.66 -9.59
N GLY A 166 -5.92 -6.57 -9.27
CA GLY A 166 -5.50 -7.66 -10.14
C GLY A 166 -6.61 -8.65 -10.52
N ILE A 167 -7.61 -8.84 -9.65
CA ILE A 167 -8.80 -9.66 -9.96
C ILE A 167 -9.92 -8.87 -10.66
N GLY A 168 -9.68 -7.61 -11.02
CA GLY A 168 -10.59 -6.78 -11.80
C GLY A 168 -11.56 -5.92 -10.99
N VAL A 169 -11.35 -5.73 -9.67
CA VAL A 169 -12.12 -4.74 -8.93
C VAL A 169 -11.68 -3.34 -9.39
N GLU A 170 -12.65 -2.47 -9.65
CA GLU A 170 -12.40 -1.09 -10.06
C GLU A 170 -11.50 -0.37 -9.05
N PHE A 171 -10.58 0.48 -9.54
CA PHE A 171 -9.47 1.04 -8.77
C PHE A 171 -9.91 1.80 -7.49
N ASN A 172 -10.95 2.64 -7.58
CA ASN A 172 -11.45 3.36 -6.41
C ASN A 172 -12.13 2.41 -5.42
N ASN A 173 -12.90 1.45 -5.92
CA ASN A 173 -13.55 0.43 -5.10
C ASN A 173 -12.52 -0.47 -4.40
N ALA A 174 -11.46 -0.88 -5.09
CA ALA A 174 -10.36 -1.64 -4.48
C ALA A 174 -9.67 -0.83 -3.37
N THR A 175 -9.43 0.46 -3.61
CA THR A 175 -8.87 1.38 -2.60
C THR A 175 -9.72 1.45 -1.33
N VAL A 176 -11.04 1.49 -1.47
CA VAL A 176 -11.97 1.57 -0.33
C VAL A 176 -12.16 0.23 0.36
N LEU A 177 -12.29 -0.85 -0.41
CA LEU A 177 -12.57 -2.19 0.14
C LEU A 177 -11.36 -2.82 0.84
N ALA A 178 -10.14 -2.53 0.38
CA ALA A 178 -8.94 -3.16 0.92
C ALA A 178 -8.74 -2.92 2.42
N PRO A 179 -8.81 -1.68 2.96
CA PRO A 179 -8.71 -1.45 4.40
C PRO A 179 -9.84 -2.12 5.19
N TYR A 180 -11.03 -2.21 4.62
CA TYR A 180 -12.17 -2.88 5.25
C TYR A 180 -11.95 -4.38 5.37
N ILE A 181 -11.55 -5.04 4.27
CA ILE A 181 -11.20 -6.47 4.25
C ILE A 181 -10.03 -6.77 5.18
N HIS A 182 -8.98 -5.92 5.16
CA HIS A 182 -7.83 -6.03 6.04
C HIS A 182 -8.26 -5.99 7.52
N GLY A 183 -9.11 -5.02 7.88
CA GLY A 183 -9.65 -4.91 9.23
C GLY A 183 -10.49 -6.12 9.64
N LEU A 184 -11.42 -6.56 8.79
CA LEU A 184 -12.22 -7.76 9.04
C LEU A 184 -11.34 -9.01 9.18
N ALA A 185 -10.28 -9.14 8.41
CA ALA A 185 -9.33 -10.25 8.52
C ALA A 185 -8.60 -10.23 9.87
N GLY A 186 -8.20 -9.05 10.34
CA GLY A 186 -7.63 -8.88 11.67
C GLY A 186 -8.63 -9.20 12.79
N ASP A 187 -9.90 -8.86 12.61
CA ASP A 187 -10.96 -9.23 13.55
C ASP A 187 -11.21 -10.75 13.55
N LYS A 188 -11.13 -11.39 12.39
CA LYS A 188 -11.18 -12.86 12.28
C LYS A 188 -9.97 -13.53 12.93
N ALA A 189 -8.78 -12.96 12.81
CA ALA A 189 -7.59 -13.47 13.50
C ALA A 189 -7.76 -13.50 15.02
N MET A 190 -8.50 -12.58 15.60
CA MET A 190 -8.84 -12.56 17.03
C MET A 190 -9.63 -13.78 17.52
N GLU A 191 -10.21 -14.57 16.64
CA GLU A 191 -10.92 -15.81 17.02
C GLU A 191 -9.95 -16.92 17.48
N TYR A 192 -8.64 -16.83 17.13
CA TYR A 192 -7.63 -17.84 17.45
C TYR A 192 -6.30 -17.30 18.00
N VAL A 193 -6.06 -15.97 17.95
CA VAL A 193 -4.90 -15.31 18.59
C VAL A 193 -5.34 -14.14 19.46
N SER A 194 -4.50 -13.74 20.41
CA SER A 194 -4.75 -12.54 21.22
C SER A 194 -4.25 -11.28 20.50
N LYS A 195 -4.74 -10.09 20.91
CA LYS A 195 -4.25 -8.80 20.40
C LYS A 195 -2.75 -8.63 20.58
N THR A 196 -2.17 -9.19 21.64
CA THR A 196 -0.75 -9.04 21.97
C THR A 196 0.14 -10.05 21.24
N SER A 197 -0.41 -11.10 20.67
CA SER A 197 0.33 -12.14 19.95
C SER A 197 0.07 -12.13 18.43
N MET A 198 -0.80 -11.24 17.95
CA MET A 198 -1.15 -11.17 16.53
C MET A 198 0.06 -10.79 15.68
N MET A 199 0.26 -11.52 14.61
CA MET A 199 1.28 -11.29 13.59
C MET A 199 0.62 -11.00 12.23
N ALA A 200 1.37 -10.44 11.29
CA ALA A 200 0.87 -10.18 9.93
C ALA A 200 0.38 -11.47 9.22
N THR A 201 1.01 -12.61 9.49
CA THR A 201 0.60 -13.93 8.97
C THR A 201 -0.77 -14.36 9.49
N ASP A 202 -1.16 -13.98 10.71
CA ASP A 202 -2.50 -14.27 11.24
C ASP A 202 -3.57 -13.47 10.50
N ILE A 203 -3.26 -12.24 10.11
CA ILE A 203 -4.16 -11.42 9.27
C ILE A 203 -4.37 -12.09 7.91
N ILE A 204 -3.30 -12.62 7.29
CA ILE A 204 -3.39 -13.37 6.01
C ILE A 204 -4.28 -14.62 6.18
N GLU A 205 -4.14 -15.35 7.28
CA GLU A 205 -5.00 -16.50 7.57
C GLU A 205 -6.45 -16.06 7.82
N GLY A 206 -6.63 -14.92 8.50
CA GLY A 206 -7.94 -14.27 8.68
C GLY A 206 -8.65 -13.97 7.36
N ILE A 207 -7.91 -13.57 6.31
CA ILE A 207 -8.46 -13.38 4.95
C ILE A 207 -9.04 -14.69 4.42
N LYS A 208 -8.31 -15.80 4.54
CA LYS A 208 -8.78 -17.11 4.07
C LYS A 208 -10.07 -17.55 4.79
N ILE A 209 -10.13 -17.34 6.10
CA ILE A 209 -11.30 -17.65 6.91
C ILE A 209 -12.49 -16.78 6.47
N LEU A 210 -12.27 -15.46 6.29
CA LEU A 210 -13.29 -14.53 5.87
C LEU A 210 -13.94 -14.95 4.55
N PHE A 211 -13.15 -15.24 3.52
CA PHE A 211 -13.68 -15.62 2.20
C PHE A 211 -14.27 -17.04 2.18
N LYS A 212 -13.81 -17.97 3.01
CA LYS A 212 -14.42 -19.29 3.15
C LYS A 212 -15.86 -19.21 3.64
N GLY A 213 -16.19 -18.22 4.47
CA GLY A 213 -17.54 -18.00 5.01
C GLY A 213 -18.51 -17.30 4.06
N MET A 214 -18.04 -16.80 2.90
CA MET A 214 -18.85 -16.07 1.92
C MET A 214 -19.41 -16.94 0.78
N ARG A 215 -19.56 -18.25 0.99
CA ARG A 215 -20.15 -19.20 0.01
C ARG A 215 -21.65 -19.20 0.04
#